data_4d72ee2bd8b33f9a3474bac0305e3a98
#
_entry.id   4d72ee2bd8b33f9a3474bac0305e3a98
#
_cell.length_a   1.000
_cell.length_b   1.000
_cell.length_c   1.000
_cell.angle_alpha   90.00
_cell.angle_beta   90.00
_cell.angle_gamma   90.00
#
_symmetry.space_group_name_H-M   'P 1'
#
loop_
_entity.id
_entity.type
_entity.pdbx_description
1 polymer ?
#
loop_
_entity_poly.entity_id
_entity_poly.type
_entity_poly.pdbx_seq_one_letter_code
_entity_poly.pdbx_strand_id
1 'polypeptide(L)'
;MKNPYLMNRMLKDLLTDIVRVDDVLMIVKSNGATSEMKSNSLSIKQKEQWITIGDNDGPCHMHVNSDMIKNVEFVVEEKPERTSYSIRFFDENGVRVLGCFFTKMYDESKKIKL
;
A
#
# COMPACT_ATOMS: atom_id res chain seq x y z
N MET A 1 22.95 5.69 -7.68
CA MET A 1 22.61 5.24 -6.32
C MET A 1 21.52 6.13 -5.73
N LYS A 2 20.50 5.53 -5.18
CA LYS A 2 19.40 6.30 -4.60
C LYS A 2 19.75 6.74 -3.19
N ASN A 3 19.42 7.99 -2.87
CA ASN A 3 19.59 8.52 -1.53
C ASN A 3 18.58 7.85 -0.59
N PRO A 4 19.01 7.10 0.44
CA PRO A 4 18.08 6.41 1.34
C PRO A 4 17.09 7.35 2.05
N TYR A 5 17.55 8.54 2.43
CA TYR A 5 16.69 9.53 3.06
C TYR A 5 15.57 9.98 2.11
N LEU A 6 15.92 10.23 0.87
CA LEU A 6 14.95 10.63 -0.14
C LEU A 6 13.94 9.50 -0.42
N MET A 7 14.42 8.26 -0.49
CA MET A 7 13.54 7.11 -0.68
C MET A 7 12.52 6.96 0.44
N ASN A 8 12.95 7.10 1.70
CA ASN A 8 12.06 6.98 2.85
C ASN A 8 10.98 8.04 2.81
N ARG A 9 11.35 9.27 2.43
CA ARG A 9 10.41 10.38 2.31
C ARG A 9 9.40 10.13 1.18
N MET A 10 9.88 9.61 0.05
CA MET A 10 9.01 9.30 -1.08
C MET A 10 8.01 8.19 -0.74
N LEU A 11 8.43 7.19 0.03
CA LEU A 11 7.54 6.12 0.47
C LEU A 11 6.43 6.67 1.36
N LYS A 12 6.76 7.53 2.31
CA LYS A 12 5.76 8.16 3.16
C LYS A 12 4.75 8.96 2.33
N ASP A 13 5.24 9.74 1.38
CA ASP A 13 4.38 10.57 0.52
C ASP A 13 3.47 9.70 -0.34
N LEU A 14 4.01 8.63 -0.92
CA LEU A 14 3.22 7.70 -1.71
C LEU A 14 2.13 7.03 -0.88
N LEU A 15 2.47 6.53 0.30
CA LEU A 15 1.49 5.91 1.19
C LEU A 15 0.44 6.91 1.65
N THR A 16 0.83 8.15 1.89
CA THR A 16 -0.11 9.22 2.24
C THR A 16 -1.12 9.43 1.11
N ASP A 17 -0.66 9.45 -0.13
CA ASP A 17 -1.56 9.59 -1.29
C ASP A 17 -2.47 8.37 -1.45
N ILE A 18 -1.94 7.17 -1.23
CA ILE A 18 -2.71 5.93 -1.35
C ILE A 18 -3.87 5.91 -0.35
N VAL A 19 -3.62 6.26 0.92
CA VAL A 19 -4.68 6.19 1.94
C VAL A 19 -5.77 7.24 1.76
N ARG A 20 -5.55 8.24 0.90
CA ARG A 20 -6.56 9.23 0.55
C ARG A 20 -7.54 8.72 -0.49
N VAL A 21 -7.21 7.64 -1.18
CA VAL A 21 -8.12 7.01 -2.13
C VAL A 21 -9.11 6.14 -1.34
N ASP A 22 -10.39 6.21 -1.70
CA ASP A 22 -11.43 5.45 -1.00
C ASP A 22 -11.27 3.96 -1.18
N ASP A 23 -11.42 3.23 -0.07
CA ASP A 23 -11.51 1.77 -0.03
C ASP A 23 -10.33 1.05 -0.70
N VAL A 24 -9.13 1.57 -0.53
CA VAL A 24 -7.93 0.83 -0.92
C VAL A 24 -7.75 -0.33 0.08
N LEU A 25 -7.64 -1.54 -0.45
CA LEU A 25 -7.42 -2.72 0.37
C LEU A 25 -5.93 -2.92 0.56
N MET A 26 -5.47 -2.80 1.79
CA MET A 26 -4.06 -2.95 2.15
C MET A 26 -3.85 -4.34 2.72
N ILE A 27 -2.97 -5.12 2.09
CA ILE A 27 -2.79 -6.54 2.39
C ILE A 27 -1.35 -6.82 2.79
N VAL A 28 -1.20 -7.47 3.95
CA VAL A 28 0.07 -8.02 4.41
C VAL A 28 -0.08 -9.54 4.52
N LYS A 29 0.85 -10.27 3.95
CA LYS A 29 0.81 -11.74 3.95
C LYS A 29 2.05 -12.34 4.58
N SER A 30 1.87 -13.44 5.28
CA SER A 30 2.92 -14.34 5.69
C SER A 30 2.59 -15.74 5.18
N ASN A 31 3.41 -16.74 5.51
CA ASN A 31 3.20 -18.10 5.00
C ASN A 31 1.92 -18.77 5.50
N GLY A 32 1.34 -18.29 6.56
CA GLY A 32 0.15 -18.93 7.10
C GLY A 32 -0.97 -17.99 7.44
N ALA A 33 -0.82 -16.69 7.10
CA ALA A 33 -1.82 -15.71 7.48
C ALA A 33 -1.84 -14.53 6.51
N THR A 34 -3.01 -13.92 6.39
CA THR A 34 -3.20 -12.70 5.61
C THR A 34 -3.93 -11.69 6.49
N SER A 35 -3.41 -10.47 6.54
CA SER A 35 -4.08 -9.36 7.20
C SER A 35 -4.51 -8.35 6.16
N GLU A 36 -5.78 -7.93 6.22
CA GLU A 36 -6.34 -6.97 5.28
C GLU A 36 -7.01 -5.84 6.04
N MET A 37 -6.79 -4.62 5.57
CA MET A 37 -7.52 -3.47 6.12
C MET A 37 -7.78 -2.45 5.03
N LYS A 38 -8.86 -1.68 5.19
CA LYS A 38 -9.20 -0.63 4.24
C LYS A 38 -8.59 0.70 4.66
N SER A 39 -8.24 1.50 3.67
CA SER A 39 -7.53 2.77 3.87
C SER A 39 -8.38 3.87 4.49
N ASN A 40 -9.69 3.69 4.58
CA ASN A 40 -10.60 4.77 4.96
C ASN A 40 -10.26 5.35 6.32
N SER A 41 -10.04 6.66 6.35
CA SER A 41 -9.75 7.42 7.58
C SER A 41 -8.46 7.03 8.29
N LEU A 42 -7.52 6.40 7.59
CA LEU A 42 -6.22 6.07 8.17
C LEU A 42 -5.27 7.27 8.07
N SER A 43 -4.48 7.47 9.11
CA SER A 43 -3.43 8.47 9.14
C SER A 43 -2.08 7.85 8.82
N ILE A 44 -1.14 8.68 8.40
CA ILE A 44 0.24 8.25 8.11
C ILE A 44 1.17 9.08 8.98
N LYS A 45 2.03 8.41 9.73
CA LYS A 45 3.08 9.04 10.52
C LYS A 45 4.39 8.30 10.28
N GLN A 46 5.49 8.98 10.41
CA GLN A 46 6.80 8.34 10.31
C GLN A 46 7.69 8.78 11.45
N LYS A 47 8.35 7.80 12.05
CA LYS A 47 9.40 8.01 13.04
C LYS A 47 10.59 7.14 12.64
N GLU A 48 11.71 7.79 12.29
CA GLU A 48 12.87 7.11 11.76
C GLU A 48 12.50 6.27 10.53
N GLN A 49 12.82 4.98 10.50
CA GLN A 49 12.49 4.10 9.38
C GLN A 49 11.06 3.54 9.44
N TRP A 50 10.33 3.81 10.53
CA TRP A 50 9.01 3.20 10.72
C TRP A 50 7.90 4.13 10.27
N ILE A 51 7.14 3.68 9.28
CA ILE A 51 5.93 4.36 8.81
C ILE A 51 4.74 3.67 9.45
N THR A 52 3.94 4.42 10.21
CA THR A 52 2.72 3.90 10.84
C THR A 52 1.52 4.30 10.02
N ILE A 53 0.76 3.32 9.60
CA ILE A 53 -0.51 3.50 8.88
C ILE A 53 -1.64 3.19 9.86
N GLY A 54 -2.47 4.19 10.16
CA GLY A 54 -3.49 4.10 11.18
C GLY A 54 -2.98 4.62 12.52
N ASP A 55 -3.84 4.66 13.52
CA ASP A 55 -3.49 5.14 14.85
C ASP A 55 -3.21 3.97 15.79
N ASN A 56 -2.17 4.09 16.62
CA ASN A 56 -1.83 3.05 17.59
C ASN A 56 -2.97 2.72 18.53
N ASP A 57 -3.81 3.71 18.83
CA ASP A 57 -4.96 3.56 19.72
C ASP A 57 -6.25 3.26 18.95
N GLY A 58 -6.16 3.15 17.63
CA GLY A 58 -7.30 2.89 16.77
C GLY A 58 -7.62 1.42 16.62
N PRO A 59 -8.69 1.10 15.89
CA PRO A 59 -9.13 -0.28 15.70
C PRO A 59 -8.19 -1.09 14.81
N CYS A 60 -7.41 -0.44 13.98
CA CYS A 60 -6.42 -1.13 13.13
C CYS A 60 -5.26 -0.21 12.82
N HIS A 61 -4.09 -0.78 12.74
CA HIS A 61 -2.89 -0.07 12.31
C HIS A 61 -1.83 -1.06 11.87
N MET A 62 -0.83 -0.58 11.13
CA MET A 62 0.34 -1.37 10.78
C MET A 62 1.57 -0.48 10.77
N HIS A 63 2.73 -1.11 10.93
CA HIS A 63 4.01 -0.45 10.86
C HIS A 63 4.79 -1.02 9.69
N VAL A 64 5.29 -0.15 8.83
CA VAL A 64 6.08 -0.53 7.67
C VAL A 64 7.51 -0.01 7.88
N ASN A 65 8.48 -0.92 7.81
CA ASN A 65 9.89 -0.53 7.87
C ASN A 65 10.34 -0.08 6.49
N SER A 66 10.52 1.22 6.32
CA SER A 66 10.88 1.79 5.02
C SER A 66 12.23 1.30 4.51
N ASP A 67 13.15 0.94 5.42
CA ASP A 67 14.46 0.41 5.02
C ASP A 67 14.38 -0.95 4.36
N MET A 68 13.29 -1.68 4.59
CA MET A 68 13.07 -3.00 3.98
C MET A 68 12.45 -2.92 2.59
N ILE A 69 11.92 -1.77 2.21
CA ILE A 69 11.30 -1.60 0.88
C ILE A 69 12.38 -1.23 -0.12
N LYS A 70 12.60 -2.10 -1.10
CA LYS A 70 13.62 -1.89 -2.14
C LYS A 70 13.06 -1.68 -3.52
N ASN A 71 11.80 -2.05 -3.75
CA ASN A 71 11.15 -1.87 -5.04
C ASN A 71 9.67 -1.61 -4.86
N VAL A 72 9.12 -0.73 -5.68
CA VAL A 72 7.68 -0.42 -5.70
C VAL A 72 7.22 -0.58 -7.14
N GLU A 73 6.14 -1.33 -7.34
CA GLU A 73 5.60 -1.59 -8.67
C GLU A 73 4.12 -1.22 -8.73
N PHE A 74 3.75 -0.54 -9.80
CA PHE A 74 2.34 -0.36 -10.16
C PHE A 74 1.97 -1.55 -11.05
N VAL A 75 0.97 -2.33 -10.61
CA VAL A 75 0.62 -3.58 -11.28
C VAL A 75 -0.79 -3.49 -11.84
N VAL A 76 -0.93 -3.82 -13.12
CA VAL A 76 -2.21 -3.91 -13.81
C VAL A 76 -2.42 -5.37 -14.20
N GLU A 77 -3.49 -5.97 -13.69
CA GLU A 77 -3.83 -7.36 -14.02
C GLU A 77 -5.17 -7.39 -14.73
N GLU A 78 -5.19 -7.88 -15.96
CA GLU A 78 -6.43 -8.08 -16.69
C GLU A 78 -7.06 -9.41 -16.30
N LYS A 79 -8.30 -9.36 -15.86
CA LYS A 79 -9.09 -10.51 -15.44
C LYS A 79 -10.36 -10.57 -16.28
N PRO A 80 -11.00 -11.76 -16.40
CA PRO A 80 -12.24 -11.86 -17.19
C PRO A 80 -13.31 -10.87 -16.76
N GLU A 81 -13.45 -10.60 -15.45
CA GLU A 81 -14.50 -9.72 -14.93
C GLU A 81 -14.12 -8.25 -14.95
N ARG A 82 -12.81 -7.95 -14.85
CA ARG A 82 -12.35 -6.57 -14.75
C ARG A 82 -10.82 -6.51 -14.78
N THR A 83 -10.29 -5.31 -14.98
CA THR A 83 -8.87 -5.01 -14.78
C THR A 83 -8.62 -4.60 -13.35
N SER A 84 -7.64 -5.19 -12.71
CA SER A 84 -7.25 -4.90 -11.33
C SER A 84 -6.02 -4.00 -11.30
N TYR A 85 -6.05 -2.99 -10.44
CA TYR A 85 -4.93 -2.06 -10.25
C TYR A 85 -4.43 -2.16 -8.83
N SER A 86 -3.11 -2.20 -8.68
CA SER A 86 -2.48 -2.24 -7.36
C SER A 86 -1.11 -1.59 -7.38
N ILE A 87 -0.65 -1.20 -6.19
CA ILE A 87 0.73 -0.78 -5.95
C ILE A 87 1.30 -1.78 -4.95
N ARG A 88 2.43 -2.37 -5.31
CA ARG A 88 3.05 -3.43 -4.51
C ARG A 88 4.46 -3.04 -4.10
N PHE A 89 4.80 -3.34 -2.86
CA PHE A 89 6.07 -2.98 -2.23
C PHE A 89 6.84 -4.25 -1.92
N PHE A 90 8.10 -4.31 -2.38
CA PHE A 90 8.92 -5.52 -2.29
C PHE A 90 10.21 -5.26 -1.52
N ASP A 91 10.71 -6.29 -0.85
CA ASP A 91 12.02 -6.25 -0.21
C ASP A 91 13.13 -6.55 -1.22
N GLU A 92 14.38 -6.62 -0.75
CA GLU A 92 15.54 -6.85 -1.62
C GLU A 92 15.53 -8.23 -2.27
N ASN A 93 14.79 -9.18 -1.72
CA ASN A 93 14.67 -10.54 -2.26
C ASN A 93 13.47 -10.69 -3.20
N GLY A 94 12.76 -9.60 -3.50
CA GLY A 94 11.58 -9.63 -4.32
C GLY A 94 10.34 -10.17 -3.62
N VAL A 95 10.36 -10.29 -2.31
CA VAL A 95 9.21 -10.73 -1.52
C VAL A 95 8.32 -9.53 -1.25
N ARG A 96 7.02 -9.69 -1.46
CA ARG A 96 6.08 -8.59 -1.24
C ARG A 96 5.90 -8.32 0.25
N VAL A 97 6.19 -7.08 0.65
CA VAL A 97 5.99 -6.60 2.03
C VAL A 97 4.56 -6.11 2.22
N LEU A 98 4.03 -5.39 1.24
CA LEU A 98 2.71 -4.76 1.31
C LEU A 98 2.11 -4.69 -0.08
N GLY A 99 0.80 -4.95 -0.20
CA GLY A 99 0.05 -4.71 -1.42
C GLY A 99 -1.10 -3.75 -1.15
N CYS A 100 -1.28 -2.77 -2.02
CA CYS A 100 -2.38 -1.81 -1.93
C CYS A 100 -3.23 -1.96 -3.19
N PHE A 101 -4.45 -2.48 -3.04
CA PHE A 101 -5.33 -2.82 -4.15
C PHE A 101 -6.48 -1.82 -4.22
N PHE A 102 -6.64 -1.22 -5.39
CA PHE A 102 -7.67 -0.20 -5.61
C PHE A 102 -8.98 -0.88 -5.97
N THR A 103 -9.92 -0.85 -5.04
CA THR A 103 -11.19 -1.58 -5.19
C THR A 103 -12.31 -0.73 -5.76
N LYS A 104 -12.17 0.60 -5.75
CA LYS A 104 -13.20 1.53 -6.24
C LYS A 104 -12.74 2.44 -7.36
N MET A 105 -11.85 1.95 -8.23
CA MET A 105 -11.44 2.69 -9.42
C MET A 105 -12.43 2.53 -10.58
N TYR A 106 -13.47 1.70 -10.41
CA TYR A 106 -14.40 1.36 -11.47
C TYR A 106 -15.79 1.90 -11.15
N ASP A 107 -16.51 2.33 -12.19
CA ASP A 107 -17.92 2.66 -12.09
C ASP A 107 -18.77 1.38 -12.19
N GLU A 108 -20.09 1.52 -12.19
CA GLU A 108 -21.04 0.40 -12.26
C GLU A 108 -20.90 -0.41 -13.55
N SER A 109 -20.41 0.18 -14.63
CA SER A 109 -20.17 -0.52 -15.88
C SER A 109 -18.77 -1.11 -15.95
N LYS A 110 -18.03 -1.10 -14.85
CA LYS A 110 -16.66 -1.61 -14.71
C LYS A 110 -15.63 -0.82 -15.51
N LYS A 111 -15.93 0.43 -15.77
CA LYS A 111 -14.99 1.38 -16.36
C LYS A 111 -14.25 2.13 -15.27
N ILE A 112 -13.02 2.56 -15.58
CA ILE A 112 -12.21 3.28 -14.61
C ILE A 112 -12.89 4.61 -14.23
N LYS A 113 -13.00 4.85 -12.94
CA LYS A 113 -13.44 6.14 -12.40
C LYS A 113 -12.26 7.09 -12.39
N LEU A 114 -12.33 8.14 -13.13
CA LEU A 114 -11.31 9.18 -13.12
C LEU A 114 -11.80 10.45 -12.43
#